data_31caacc7de18c7741e0f35ea5327a331
#
_entry.id   31caacc7de18c7741e0f35ea5327a331
#
_cell.length_a   1.000
_cell.length_b   1.000
_cell.length_c   1.000
_cell.angle_alpha   90.00
_cell.angle_beta   90.00
_cell.angle_gamma   90.00
#
_symmetry.space_group_name_H-M   'P 1'
#
loop_
_entity.id
_entity.type
_entity.pdbx_description
1 polymer ?
#
loop_
_entity_poly.entity_id
_entity_poly.type
_entity_poly.pdbx_seq_one_letter_code
_entity_poly.pdbx_strand_id
1 'polypeptide(L)'
;MFPGSKRLLAAAFSAGVGLACCVASAGSLKAVAHEPKTAGATSAEWRSRQGLYYKRNWGVEIIGVKPVSSGFMLAFRYRVLDPTKAKVLNDRHSKAYLRDDATGTVLSVPAMENVGELRTGAAPQPDRTYFMIFGNPGRLVKSGSRVTVVAGNLHVDGLIVD
;
A
#
# COMPACT_ATOMS: atom_id res chain seq x y z
N MET A 1 -28.17 -0.48 68.99
CA MET A 1 -27.84 0.39 70.15
C MET A 1 -27.41 1.73 69.55
N PHE A 2 -28.37 2.63 69.50
CA PHE A 2 -28.27 4.08 69.28
C PHE A 2 -27.60 4.73 70.52
N PRO A 3 -27.21 5.98 70.54
CA PRO A 3 -27.45 7.14 69.70
C PRO A 3 -26.19 8.05 69.53
N GLY A 4 -26.19 9.13 68.93
CA GLY A 4 -26.92 10.32 68.83
C GLY A 4 -26.02 11.43 68.32
N SER A 5 -26.48 12.16 67.48
CA SER A 5 -27.15 13.45 67.61
C SER A 5 -26.31 14.68 67.93
N LYS A 6 -26.53 15.66 67.10
CA LYS A 6 -26.77 17.09 67.32
C LYS A 6 -25.63 18.03 66.89
N ARG A 7 -25.97 18.82 65.85
CA ARG A 7 -26.39 20.26 65.87
C ARG A 7 -25.20 21.19 66.03
N LEU A 8 -25.12 22.35 65.57
CA LEU A 8 -25.93 23.36 64.87
C LEU A 8 -25.05 24.58 64.58
N LEU A 9 -25.50 25.36 63.60
CA LEU A 9 -25.42 26.82 63.47
C LEU A 9 -24.11 27.42 62.95
N ALA A 10 -24.15 28.00 61.76
CA ALA A 10 -24.69 29.28 61.30
C ALA A 10 -23.87 30.51 61.68
N ALA A 11 -23.51 31.23 60.67
CA ALA A 11 -23.48 32.69 60.46
C ALA A 11 -22.43 33.01 59.39
N ALA A 12 -22.71 33.44 58.23
CA ALA A 12 -23.18 34.74 57.74
C ALA A 12 -22.07 35.85 57.80
N PHE A 13 -22.08 36.64 56.72
CA PHE A 13 -21.40 37.91 56.48
C PHE A 13 -19.99 37.76 55.88
N SER A 14 -19.57 38.40 54.78
CA SER A 14 -20.03 39.67 54.18
C SER A 14 -19.20 39.87 52.90
N ALA A 15 -19.83 40.40 51.89
CA ALA A 15 -19.39 41.27 50.83
C ALA A 15 -17.89 41.54 50.65
N GLY A 16 -17.40 41.24 49.46
CA GLY A 16 -16.14 41.75 48.93
C GLY A 16 -16.19 41.72 47.40
N VAL A 17 -16.58 42.83 46.82
CA VAL A 17 -16.50 43.12 45.39
C VAL A 17 -15.03 43.10 44.99
N GLY A 18 -14.67 42.22 44.04
CA GLY A 18 -13.37 42.19 43.45
C GLY A 18 -13.51 41.69 42.01
N LEU A 19 -13.77 42.61 41.13
CA LEU A 19 -13.79 42.42 39.70
C LEU A 19 -12.34 42.19 39.20
N ALA A 20 -11.99 40.96 38.84
CA ALA A 20 -10.81 40.66 38.08
C ALA A 20 -11.15 39.64 37.02
N CYS A 21 -11.43 40.16 35.84
CA CYS A 21 -11.61 39.44 34.63
C CYS A 21 -10.27 38.81 34.21
N CYS A 22 -10.02 37.54 34.56
CA CYS A 22 -9.03 36.74 33.92
C CYS A 22 -9.73 35.76 32.98
N VAL A 23 -9.93 36.17 31.75
CA VAL A 23 -10.22 35.27 30.63
C VAL A 23 -9.02 34.36 30.45
N ALA A 24 -9.03 33.22 31.11
CA ALA A 24 -8.18 32.10 30.75
C ALA A 24 -8.68 31.60 29.41
N SER A 25 -8.07 32.09 28.33
CA SER A 25 -8.14 31.46 27.03
C SER A 25 -7.57 30.05 27.16
N ALA A 26 -8.48 29.11 27.38
CA ALA A 26 -8.18 27.71 27.14
C ALA A 26 -7.92 27.57 25.63
N GLY A 27 -6.66 27.79 25.25
CA GLY A 27 -6.16 27.40 23.95
C GLY A 27 -6.40 25.92 23.79
N SER A 28 -7.49 25.58 23.10
CA SER A 28 -7.70 24.24 22.59
C SER A 28 -6.51 23.92 21.71
N LEU A 29 -5.53 23.25 22.28
CA LEU A 29 -4.53 22.55 21.52
C LEU A 29 -5.30 21.49 20.72
N LYS A 30 -5.74 21.90 19.53
CA LYS A 30 -6.09 20.97 18.47
C LYS A 30 -4.86 20.13 18.27
N ALA A 31 -4.81 18.97 18.92
CA ALA A 31 -3.90 17.93 18.54
C ALA A 31 -4.17 17.70 17.05
N VAL A 32 -3.28 18.22 16.23
CA VAL A 32 -3.18 17.81 14.85
C VAL A 32 -2.78 16.36 14.95
N ALA A 33 -3.78 15.50 15.03
CA ALA A 33 -3.61 14.10 14.74
C ALA A 33 -2.98 14.09 13.34
N HIS A 34 -1.69 13.86 13.30
CA HIS A 34 -1.00 13.50 12.08
C HIS A 34 -1.53 12.12 11.74
N GLU A 35 -2.73 12.10 11.15
CA GLU A 35 -3.19 10.92 10.44
C GLU A 35 -2.05 10.57 9.49
N PRO A 36 -1.50 9.37 9.58
CA PRO A 36 -0.60 8.90 8.53
C PRO A 36 -1.45 8.98 7.26
N LYS A 37 -1.11 9.91 6.40
CA LYS A 37 -1.72 10.08 5.09
C LYS A 37 -1.28 8.91 4.22
N THR A 38 -1.74 7.73 4.61
CA THR A 38 -1.87 6.56 3.77
C THR A 38 -3.17 6.77 2.97
N ALA A 39 -3.26 7.95 2.37
CA ALA A 39 -4.16 8.13 1.24
C ALA A 39 -3.61 7.16 0.21
N GLY A 40 -4.24 6.01 0.09
CA GLY A 40 -3.86 4.97 -0.83
C GLY A 40 -3.76 5.55 -2.22
N ALA A 41 -2.53 5.80 -2.66
CA ALA A 41 -2.30 6.13 -4.06
C ALA A 41 -2.97 5.01 -4.84
N THR A 42 -3.92 5.36 -5.70
CA THR A 42 -4.59 4.37 -6.53
C THR A 42 -3.62 3.87 -7.58
N SER A 43 -3.82 2.67 -8.11
CA SER A 43 -3.01 2.15 -9.22
C SER A 43 -3.07 3.08 -10.45
N ALA A 44 -4.16 3.82 -10.62
CA ALA A 44 -4.29 4.84 -11.67
C ALA A 44 -3.36 6.04 -11.45
N GLU A 45 -3.25 6.56 -10.23
CA GLU A 45 -2.34 7.66 -9.89
C GLU A 45 -0.88 7.23 -10.02
N TRP A 46 -0.56 6.01 -9.63
CA TRP A 46 0.76 5.45 -9.84
C TRP A 46 1.11 5.41 -11.34
N ARG A 47 0.21 4.90 -12.19
CA ARG A 47 0.40 4.84 -13.65
C ARG A 47 0.59 6.23 -14.27
N SER A 48 -0.14 7.23 -13.82
CA SER A 48 0.00 8.60 -14.34
C SER A 48 1.37 9.21 -14.02
N ARG A 49 1.91 8.92 -12.85
CA ARG A 49 3.21 9.47 -12.40
C ARG A 49 4.41 8.72 -12.96
N GLN A 50 4.38 7.39 -12.93
CA GLN A 50 5.55 6.56 -13.24
C GLN A 50 5.42 5.81 -14.58
N GLY A 51 4.22 5.66 -15.13
CA GLY A 51 3.99 4.89 -16.35
C GLY A 51 4.81 5.35 -17.55
N LEU A 52 5.04 6.66 -17.70
CA LEU A 52 5.86 7.21 -18.79
C LEU A 52 7.33 6.77 -18.72
N TYR A 53 7.87 6.63 -17.51
CA TYR A 53 9.24 6.16 -17.31
C TYR A 53 9.43 4.76 -17.89
N TYR A 54 8.51 3.83 -17.57
CA TYR A 54 8.58 2.44 -18.04
C TYR A 54 8.34 2.33 -19.54
N LYS A 55 7.44 3.16 -20.10
CA LYS A 55 7.22 3.23 -21.55
C LYS A 55 8.48 3.63 -22.31
N ARG A 56 9.19 4.65 -21.83
CA ARG A 56 10.40 5.17 -22.50
C ARG A 56 11.61 4.25 -22.35
N ASN A 57 11.88 3.79 -21.14
CA ASN A 57 13.10 3.07 -20.83
C ASN A 57 12.99 1.56 -21.10
N TRP A 58 11.85 0.97 -20.83
CA TRP A 58 11.63 -0.47 -20.91
C TRP A 58 10.71 -0.90 -22.06
N GLY A 59 10.10 0.04 -22.75
CA GLY A 59 9.18 -0.24 -23.85
C GLY A 59 7.95 -1.02 -23.40
N VAL A 60 7.54 -0.85 -22.13
CA VAL A 60 6.36 -1.53 -21.56
C VAL A 60 5.43 -0.56 -20.87
N GLU A 61 4.15 -0.84 -20.96
CA GLU A 61 3.10 -0.18 -20.19
C GLU A 61 2.69 -1.09 -19.04
N ILE A 62 2.87 -0.62 -17.82
CA ILE A 62 2.46 -1.35 -16.62
C ILE A 62 0.95 -1.21 -16.44
N ILE A 63 0.24 -2.33 -16.45
CA ILE A 63 -1.22 -2.35 -16.25
C ILE A 63 -1.54 -2.38 -14.76
N GLY A 64 -0.82 -3.19 -13.99
CA GLY A 64 -0.99 -3.27 -12.53
C GLY A 64 -0.86 -4.69 -12.00
N VAL A 65 -1.14 -4.83 -10.70
CA VAL A 65 -1.17 -6.11 -10.00
C VAL A 65 -2.58 -6.35 -9.49
N LYS A 66 -3.10 -7.55 -9.75
CA LYS A 66 -4.44 -7.96 -9.26
C LYS A 66 -4.39 -9.29 -8.55
N PRO A 67 -5.14 -9.46 -7.46
CA PRO A 67 -5.30 -10.76 -6.84
C PRO A 67 -6.12 -11.68 -7.76
N VAL A 68 -5.67 -12.91 -7.89
CA VAL A 68 -6.35 -13.99 -8.61
C VAL A 68 -6.42 -15.23 -7.73
N SER A 69 -7.19 -16.22 -8.14
CA SER A 69 -7.38 -17.45 -7.36
C SER A 69 -7.79 -17.15 -5.90
N SER A 70 -8.82 -16.32 -5.72
CA SER A 70 -9.31 -15.90 -4.40
C SER A 70 -8.23 -15.27 -3.50
N GLY A 71 -7.24 -14.59 -4.09
CA GLY A 71 -6.16 -13.91 -3.39
C GLY A 71 -4.96 -14.79 -3.04
N PHE A 72 -4.96 -16.07 -3.38
CA PHE A 72 -3.80 -16.95 -3.19
C PHE A 72 -2.69 -16.74 -4.22
N MET A 73 -2.97 -15.98 -5.26
CA MET A 73 -1.99 -15.59 -6.28
C MET A 73 -2.18 -14.12 -6.64
N LEU A 74 -1.11 -13.49 -7.14
CA LEU A 74 -1.10 -12.13 -7.63
C LEU A 74 -0.67 -12.14 -9.09
N ALA A 75 -1.47 -11.57 -9.98
CA ALA A 75 -1.15 -11.43 -11.39
C ALA A 75 -0.64 -10.03 -11.69
N PHE A 76 0.64 -9.89 -11.98
CA PHE A 76 1.23 -8.69 -12.55
C PHE A 76 1.03 -8.70 -14.06
N ARG A 77 0.48 -7.63 -14.61
CA ARG A 77 0.18 -7.49 -16.05
C ARG A 77 0.88 -6.28 -16.62
N TYR A 78 1.44 -6.45 -17.79
CA TYR A 78 2.06 -5.38 -18.57
C TYR A 78 1.81 -5.59 -20.07
N ARG A 79 1.78 -4.50 -20.82
CA ARG A 79 1.69 -4.51 -22.28
C ARG A 79 3.04 -4.14 -22.86
N VAL A 80 3.50 -4.89 -23.85
CA VAL A 80 4.73 -4.59 -24.55
C VAL A 80 4.44 -3.57 -25.65
N LEU A 81 5.19 -2.47 -25.67
CA LEU A 81 5.14 -1.44 -26.72
C LEU A 81 6.34 -1.57 -27.65
N ASP A 82 7.53 -1.83 -27.08
CA ASP A 82 8.78 -2.05 -27.83
C ASP A 82 9.33 -3.46 -27.50
N PRO A 83 9.23 -4.40 -28.45
CA PRO A 83 9.69 -5.75 -28.23
C PRO A 83 11.20 -5.86 -27.97
N THR A 84 11.99 -4.95 -28.54
CA THR A 84 13.45 -4.99 -28.42
C THR A 84 13.88 -4.71 -26.97
N LYS A 85 13.28 -3.69 -26.36
CA LYS A 85 13.51 -3.32 -24.96
C LYS A 85 12.93 -4.33 -23.98
N ALA A 86 11.78 -4.90 -24.31
CA ALA A 86 11.05 -5.83 -23.45
C ALA A 86 11.63 -7.25 -23.41
N LYS A 87 12.64 -7.57 -24.24
CA LYS A 87 13.27 -8.91 -24.27
C LYS A 87 13.72 -9.40 -22.88
N VAL A 88 14.27 -8.50 -22.07
CA VAL A 88 14.80 -8.83 -20.76
C VAL A 88 13.71 -9.33 -19.79
N LEU A 89 12.48 -8.85 -19.95
CA LEU A 89 11.35 -9.25 -19.09
C LEU A 89 10.87 -10.68 -19.35
N ASN A 90 11.00 -11.12 -20.60
CA ASN A 90 10.56 -12.45 -21.02
C ASN A 90 11.67 -13.50 -20.97
N ASP A 91 12.86 -13.11 -20.52
CA ASP A 91 13.97 -14.06 -20.32
C ASP A 91 13.65 -14.96 -19.12
N ARG A 92 13.46 -16.26 -19.39
CA ARG A 92 13.15 -17.28 -18.38
C ARG A 92 14.29 -17.51 -17.39
N HIS A 93 15.50 -17.11 -17.71
CA HIS A 93 16.66 -17.25 -16.82
C HIS A 93 16.72 -16.12 -15.80
N SER A 94 16.03 -15.00 -16.04
CA SER A 94 15.97 -13.90 -15.09
C SER A 94 14.99 -14.22 -13.96
N LYS A 95 15.45 -14.05 -12.72
CA LYS A 95 14.59 -14.24 -11.54
C LYS A 95 13.50 -13.16 -11.51
N ALA A 96 12.26 -13.59 -11.30
CA ALA A 96 11.12 -12.70 -11.09
C ALA A 96 10.55 -12.92 -9.68
N TYR A 97 10.34 -11.84 -8.94
CA TYR A 97 9.73 -11.88 -7.62
C TYR A 97 8.95 -10.59 -7.35
N LEU A 98 8.01 -10.67 -6.45
CA LEU A 98 7.26 -9.54 -5.94
C LEU A 98 7.55 -9.40 -4.45
N ARG A 99 7.85 -8.17 -4.01
CA ARG A 99 8.09 -7.85 -2.61
C ARG A 99 6.98 -6.94 -2.10
N ASP A 100 6.44 -7.26 -0.96
CA ASP A 100 5.53 -6.37 -0.22
C ASP A 100 6.36 -5.29 0.50
N ASP A 101 6.08 -4.03 0.23
CA ASP A 101 6.86 -2.91 0.77
C ASP A 101 6.62 -2.71 2.28
N ALA A 102 5.47 -3.15 2.79
CA ALA A 102 5.12 -2.99 4.21
C ALA A 102 5.77 -4.05 5.09
N THR A 103 5.74 -5.32 4.66
CA THR A 103 6.22 -6.46 5.46
C THR A 103 7.60 -6.96 5.01
N GLY A 104 8.06 -6.55 3.83
CA GLY A 104 9.28 -7.08 3.21
C GLY A 104 9.13 -8.51 2.68
N THR A 105 7.94 -9.08 2.72
CA THR A 105 7.67 -10.45 2.26
C THR A 105 7.96 -10.57 0.77
N VAL A 106 8.71 -11.60 0.38
CA VAL A 106 9.06 -11.89 -1.00
C VAL A 106 8.22 -13.05 -1.52
N LEU A 107 7.51 -12.81 -2.60
CA LEU A 107 6.68 -13.79 -3.29
C LEU A 107 7.35 -14.17 -4.61
N SER A 108 7.54 -15.46 -4.84
CA SER A 108 8.15 -15.98 -6.07
C SER A 108 7.11 -16.40 -7.10
N VAL A 109 7.53 -16.53 -8.34
CA VAL A 109 6.72 -17.16 -9.39
C VAL A 109 6.70 -18.67 -9.13
N PRO A 110 5.53 -19.29 -8.93
CA PRO A 110 5.44 -20.74 -8.75
C PRO A 110 5.81 -21.45 -10.05
N ALA A 111 6.62 -22.48 -9.93
CA ALA A 111 6.94 -23.38 -11.02
C ALA A 111 6.10 -24.66 -10.89
N MET A 112 5.49 -25.08 -11.98
CA MET A 112 4.76 -26.35 -12.08
C MET A 112 5.57 -27.35 -12.90
N GLU A 113 5.63 -28.60 -12.49
CA GLU A 113 6.44 -29.65 -13.13
C GLU A 113 6.22 -29.76 -14.64
N ASN A 114 4.98 -29.65 -15.10
CA ASN A 114 4.64 -29.84 -16.52
C ASN A 114 4.57 -28.54 -17.33
N VAL A 115 4.48 -27.36 -16.67
CA VAL A 115 4.25 -26.07 -17.34
C VAL A 115 5.43 -25.12 -17.14
N GLY A 116 6.27 -25.36 -16.14
CA GLY A 116 7.33 -24.46 -15.73
C GLY A 116 6.79 -23.27 -14.94
N GLU A 117 7.51 -22.16 -14.94
CA GLU A 117 7.12 -20.94 -14.24
C GLU A 117 5.85 -20.33 -14.83
N LEU A 118 4.93 -19.89 -13.96
CA LEU A 118 3.68 -19.24 -14.33
C LEU A 118 3.90 -17.80 -14.79
N ARG A 119 4.63 -17.65 -15.88
CA ARG A 119 4.82 -16.38 -16.58
C ARG A 119 4.82 -16.59 -18.10
N THR A 120 4.46 -15.56 -18.82
CA THR A 120 4.50 -15.62 -20.28
C THR A 120 5.97 -15.62 -20.74
N GLY A 121 6.45 -16.74 -21.26
CA GLY A 121 7.81 -16.88 -21.79
C GLY A 121 7.89 -16.80 -23.32
N ALA A 122 6.83 -16.35 -23.99
CA ALA A 122 6.83 -16.15 -25.43
C ALA A 122 7.68 -14.92 -25.83
N ALA A 123 8.22 -14.93 -27.05
CA ALA A 123 8.90 -13.75 -27.58
C ALA A 123 8.00 -12.52 -27.50
N PRO A 124 8.53 -11.36 -27.05
CA PRO A 124 7.74 -10.17 -26.93
C PRO A 124 7.23 -9.70 -28.28
N GLN A 125 5.93 -9.42 -28.38
CA GLN A 125 5.27 -8.88 -29.55
C GLN A 125 4.68 -7.51 -29.21
N PRO A 126 4.68 -6.57 -30.15
CA PRO A 126 4.12 -5.23 -29.91
C PRO A 126 2.62 -5.32 -29.60
N ASP A 127 2.16 -4.42 -28.76
CA ASP A 127 0.75 -4.27 -28.32
C ASP A 127 0.13 -5.50 -27.67
N ARG A 128 0.92 -6.50 -27.32
CA ARG A 128 0.44 -7.69 -26.61
C ARG A 128 0.61 -7.55 -25.10
N THR A 129 -0.40 -8.03 -24.38
CA THR A 129 -0.38 -8.08 -22.92
C THR A 129 0.24 -9.39 -22.44
N TYR A 130 1.17 -9.27 -21.50
CA TYR A 130 1.87 -10.36 -20.84
C TYR A 130 1.55 -10.36 -19.35
N PHE A 131 1.80 -11.48 -18.70
CA PHE A 131 1.58 -11.61 -17.26
C PHE A 131 2.68 -12.43 -16.58
N MET A 132 2.85 -12.16 -15.29
CA MET A 132 3.62 -12.97 -14.34
C MET A 132 2.73 -13.22 -13.14
N ILE A 133 2.67 -14.46 -12.67
CA ILE A 133 1.85 -14.84 -11.51
C ILE A 133 2.81 -15.14 -10.34
N PHE A 134 2.53 -14.51 -9.20
CA PHE A 134 3.26 -14.71 -7.96
C PHE A 134 2.38 -15.46 -6.97
N GLY A 135 2.96 -16.44 -6.26
CA GLY A 135 2.26 -17.15 -5.20
C GLY A 135 2.09 -16.25 -3.98
N ASN A 136 0.89 -16.22 -3.43
CA ASN A 136 0.56 -15.45 -2.23
C ASN A 136 0.02 -16.38 -1.13
N PRO A 137 0.87 -17.23 -0.52
CA PRO A 137 0.45 -18.15 0.51
C PRO A 137 -0.11 -17.38 1.71
N GLY A 138 -1.22 -17.85 2.24
CA GLY A 138 -1.86 -17.19 3.38
C GLY A 138 -2.48 -15.83 3.06
N ARG A 139 -2.54 -15.40 1.80
CA ARG A 139 -3.05 -14.08 1.37
C ARG A 139 -2.38 -12.93 2.12
N LEU A 140 -1.06 -12.99 2.27
CA LEU A 140 -0.27 -12.00 2.99
C LEU A 140 -0.41 -10.61 2.35
N VAL A 141 -0.36 -10.55 1.03
CA VAL A 141 -0.56 -9.34 0.26
C VAL A 141 -2.03 -9.24 -0.15
N LYS A 142 -2.66 -8.12 0.14
CA LYS A 142 -4.09 -7.85 -0.11
C LYS A 142 -4.27 -6.69 -1.08
N SER A 143 -5.49 -6.50 -1.57
CA SER A 143 -5.85 -5.28 -2.30
C SER A 143 -5.54 -4.04 -1.45
N GLY A 144 -4.97 -3.02 -2.07
CA GLY A 144 -4.48 -1.83 -1.40
C GLY A 144 -3.04 -1.93 -0.89
N SER A 145 -2.44 -3.11 -0.82
CA SER A 145 -1.01 -3.27 -0.46
C SER A 145 -0.12 -2.61 -1.51
N ARG A 146 0.98 -2.03 -1.04
CA ARG A 146 2.03 -1.49 -1.91
C ARG A 146 3.10 -2.54 -2.12
N VAL A 147 3.43 -2.78 -3.38
CA VAL A 147 4.36 -3.84 -3.75
C VAL A 147 5.38 -3.36 -4.77
N THR A 148 6.55 -3.97 -4.74
CA THR A 148 7.62 -3.81 -5.74
C THR A 148 7.75 -5.11 -6.53
N VAL A 149 7.66 -5.02 -7.86
CA VAL A 149 7.88 -6.15 -8.77
C VAL A 149 9.27 -6.06 -9.37
N VAL A 150 10.03 -7.13 -9.27
CA VAL A 150 11.34 -7.26 -9.88
C VAL A 150 11.31 -8.39 -10.90
N ALA A 151 11.79 -8.10 -12.11
CA ALA A 151 11.92 -9.09 -13.17
C ALA A 151 13.24 -8.84 -13.92
N GLY A 152 14.26 -9.62 -13.58
CA GLY A 152 15.63 -9.37 -14.03
C GLY A 152 16.11 -7.99 -13.57
N ASN A 153 16.41 -7.12 -14.53
CA ASN A 153 16.86 -5.76 -14.26
C ASN A 153 15.72 -4.74 -14.17
N LEU A 154 14.47 -5.14 -14.46
CA LEU A 154 13.32 -4.27 -14.29
C LEU A 154 12.90 -4.24 -12.84
N HIS A 155 12.81 -3.04 -12.27
CA HIS A 155 12.24 -2.77 -10.95
C HIS A 155 11.03 -1.88 -11.12
N VAL A 156 9.87 -2.32 -10.64
CA VAL A 156 8.62 -1.55 -10.66
C VAL A 156 8.19 -1.35 -9.23
N ASP A 157 8.55 -0.18 -8.68
CA ASP A 157 8.38 0.14 -7.27
C ASP A 157 7.03 0.79 -6.98
N GLY A 158 6.49 0.51 -5.81
CA GLY A 158 5.33 1.20 -5.26
C GLY A 158 4.02 0.96 -6.00
N LEU A 159 3.87 -0.16 -6.71
CA LEU A 159 2.61 -0.60 -7.30
C LEU A 159 1.56 -0.84 -6.23
N ILE A 160 0.34 -0.43 -6.51
CA ILE A 160 -0.80 -0.74 -5.64
C ILE A 160 -1.53 -1.96 -6.20
N VAL A 161 -1.81 -2.91 -5.34
CA VAL A 161 -2.61 -4.10 -5.68
C VAL A 161 -4.08 -3.68 -5.78
N ASP A 162 -4.69 -3.87 -6.96
CA ASP A 162 -6.09 -3.49 -7.25
C ASP A 162 -7.12 -4.40 -6.56
#